data_0be887b2ac67032ec1fe54964e53212f
#
_entry.id   0be887b2ac67032ec1fe54964e53212f
#
_cell.length_a   1.000
_cell.length_b   1.000
_cell.length_c   1.000
_cell.angle_alpha   90.00
_cell.angle_beta   90.00
_cell.angle_gamma   90.00
#
_symmetry.space_group_name_H-M   'P 1'
#
loop_
_entity.id
_entity.type
_entity.pdbx_description
1 polymer ?
#
loop_
_entity_poly.entity_id
_entity_poly.type
_entity_poly.pdbx_seq_one_letter_code
_entity_poly.pdbx_strand_id
1 'polypeptide(L)'
;MHNKLAHTAEHAFIGSLQKSLGITLNVRKVEHRKNDSSVIIKLEELDLETVIKAQREVNSLIQCGRKIKSHSYETLEEAKTRFPHIRVNEERIKQYGPPIRVIEIEGHDIAACAMDHASNLCECEFFLVTKVSSREREGEYEIDFTVKDQAKEASTIMVWKLLGICKEVGANINTVDNTVKRLSEERRANAIKLKRITAEYLSKIVPKIIDKNNIQVNLFQETFYGLDDEEIRSFAGKKIADPDEKSIVLLAHSPIDNDENASIVFARTDALHSIDCNRLFREYLLGGRGGGKATYVTGVIKKEKVGELVKHIITDVTNLL
;
A
#
# COMPACT_ATOMS: atom_id res chain seq x y z
N MET A 1 -8.82 -19.19 26.92
CA MET A 1 -8.00 -18.36 27.85
C MET A 1 -7.44 -17.11 27.15
N HIS A 2 -6.87 -17.25 25.93
CA HIS A 2 -6.31 -16.10 25.16
C HIS A 2 -7.33 -14.96 24.94
N ASN A 3 -8.54 -15.27 24.49
CA ASN A 3 -9.57 -14.25 24.19
C ASN A 3 -9.96 -13.43 25.41
N LYS A 4 -10.03 -14.04 26.60
CA LYS A 4 -10.32 -13.35 27.86
C LYS A 4 -9.25 -12.31 28.20
N LEU A 5 -7.97 -12.67 28.07
CA LEU A 5 -6.83 -11.80 28.35
C LEU A 5 -6.71 -10.67 27.31
N ALA A 6 -6.85 -11.01 26.03
CA ALA A 6 -6.82 -10.05 24.94
C ALA A 6 -7.95 -9.02 25.08
N HIS A 7 -9.15 -9.46 25.44
CA HIS A 7 -10.28 -8.57 25.66
C HIS A 7 -10.06 -7.64 26.85
N THR A 8 -9.48 -8.16 27.93
CA THR A 8 -9.13 -7.34 29.10
C THR A 8 -8.09 -6.28 28.74
N ALA A 9 -7.06 -6.64 27.98
CA ALA A 9 -6.04 -5.72 27.52
C ALA A 9 -6.57 -4.70 26.51
N GLU A 10 -7.57 -5.08 25.70
CA GLU A 10 -8.28 -4.16 24.79
C GLU A 10 -8.95 -3.01 25.56
N HIS A 11 -9.66 -3.34 26.66
CA HIS A 11 -10.25 -2.31 27.52
C HIS A 11 -9.20 -1.33 28.07
N ALA A 12 -8.07 -1.85 28.57
CA ALA A 12 -6.96 -1.02 29.02
C ALA A 12 -6.41 -0.14 27.89
N PHE A 13 -6.29 -0.69 26.68
CA PHE A 13 -5.76 0.02 25.53
C PHE A 13 -6.69 1.12 25.03
N ILE A 14 -7.99 0.85 24.94
CA ILE A 14 -8.98 1.87 24.56
C ILE A 14 -9.03 2.99 25.62
N GLY A 15 -9.00 2.64 26.91
CA GLY A 15 -8.89 3.63 27.98
C GLY A 15 -7.65 4.52 27.86
N SER A 16 -6.49 3.93 27.55
CA SER A 16 -5.25 4.66 27.32
C SER A 16 -5.28 5.56 26.08
N LEU A 17 -5.88 5.08 24.98
CA LEU A 17 -6.09 5.90 23.77
C LEU A 17 -7.01 7.09 24.04
N GLN A 18 -8.17 6.86 24.69
CA GLN A 18 -9.11 7.91 25.06
C GLN A 18 -8.44 9.01 25.91
N LYS A 19 -7.67 8.59 26.90
CA LYS A 19 -6.93 9.50 27.78
C LYS A 19 -5.89 10.32 27.01
N SER A 20 -5.15 9.68 26.08
CA SER A 20 -4.15 10.36 25.27
C SER A 20 -4.75 11.34 24.27
N LEU A 21 -5.92 11.02 23.72
CA LEU A 21 -6.63 11.85 22.74
C LEU A 21 -7.57 12.89 23.40
N GLY A 22 -7.91 12.72 24.68
CA GLY A 22 -8.87 13.58 25.38
C GLY A 22 -10.32 13.46 24.88
N ILE A 23 -10.67 12.35 24.25
CA ILE A 23 -11.99 12.10 23.66
C ILE A 23 -12.53 10.73 24.05
N THR A 24 -13.85 10.54 23.93
CA THR A 24 -14.47 9.21 23.99
C THR A 24 -14.41 8.55 22.61
N LEU A 25 -13.81 7.38 22.52
CA LEU A 25 -13.67 6.65 21.26
C LEU A 25 -14.92 5.84 20.94
N ASN A 26 -15.33 5.91 19.69
CA ASN A 26 -16.35 5.01 19.15
C ASN A 26 -15.69 3.71 18.66
N VAL A 27 -15.80 2.65 19.47
CA VAL A 27 -15.33 1.30 19.13
C VAL A 27 -16.41 0.61 18.31
N ARG A 28 -16.20 0.51 17.01
CA ARG A 28 -17.15 -0.13 16.09
C ARG A 28 -17.14 -1.65 16.20
N LYS A 29 -15.95 -2.25 16.25
CA LYS A 29 -15.79 -3.70 16.23
C LYS A 29 -14.57 -4.13 17.03
N VAL A 30 -14.69 -5.27 17.70
CA VAL A 30 -13.57 -5.98 18.33
C VAL A 30 -13.64 -7.43 17.85
N GLU A 31 -12.53 -7.97 17.41
CA GLU A 31 -12.38 -9.38 17.01
C GLU A 31 -11.24 -10.01 17.80
N HIS A 32 -11.52 -11.18 18.38
CA HIS A 32 -10.51 -12.01 19.03
C HIS A 32 -10.34 -13.30 18.25
N ARG A 33 -9.16 -13.47 17.64
CA ARG A 33 -8.77 -14.65 16.89
C ARG A 33 -7.88 -15.54 17.77
N LYS A 34 -7.42 -16.64 17.22
CA LYS A 34 -6.62 -17.61 17.99
C LYS A 34 -5.30 -17.03 18.52
N ASN A 35 -4.61 -16.21 17.74
CA ASN A 35 -3.27 -15.71 18.04
C ASN A 35 -3.17 -14.18 18.10
N ASP A 36 -4.16 -13.48 17.60
CA ASP A 36 -4.22 -12.02 17.51
C ASP A 36 -5.63 -11.51 17.78
N SER A 37 -5.74 -10.23 18.01
CA SER A 37 -7.00 -9.53 18.17
C SER A 37 -6.94 -8.23 17.40
N SER A 38 -8.10 -7.72 16.97
CA SER A 38 -8.20 -6.41 16.34
C SER A 38 -9.32 -5.57 16.95
N VAL A 39 -9.10 -4.27 16.96
CA VAL A 39 -10.11 -3.28 17.30
C VAL A 39 -10.24 -2.28 16.18
N ILE A 40 -11.49 -1.96 15.79
CA ILE A 40 -11.79 -0.93 14.80
C ILE A 40 -12.43 0.24 15.54
N ILE A 41 -11.79 1.41 15.42
CA ILE A 41 -12.24 2.66 16.02
C ILE A 41 -12.56 3.68 14.93
N LYS A 42 -13.58 4.53 15.17
CA LYS A 42 -13.85 5.71 14.33
C LYS A 42 -13.01 6.87 14.83
N LEU A 43 -12.18 7.41 13.94
CA LEU A 43 -11.31 8.53 14.22
C LEU A 43 -10.83 9.14 12.89
N GLU A 44 -10.81 10.47 12.80
CA GLU A 44 -10.35 11.15 11.58
C GLU A 44 -8.84 11.02 11.40
N GLU A 45 -8.08 11.14 12.49
CA GLU A 45 -6.63 11.06 12.47
C GLU A 45 -6.10 10.31 13.70
N LEU A 46 -5.18 9.40 13.48
CA LEU A 46 -4.47 8.66 14.52
C LEU A 46 -2.98 8.55 14.16
N ASP A 47 -2.14 9.21 14.92
CA ASP A 47 -0.70 9.09 14.75
C ASP A 47 -0.13 7.90 15.52
N LEU A 48 0.99 7.37 15.01
CA LEU A 48 1.64 6.20 15.58
C LEU A 48 2.22 6.48 16.98
N GLU A 49 2.61 7.71 17.28
CA GLU A 49 3.16 8.09 18.59
C GLU A 49 2.11 7.95 19.69
N THR A 50 0.86 8.36 19.41
CA THR A 50 -0.28 8.18 20.31
C THR A 50 -0.54 6.69 20.58
N VAL A 51 -0.47 5.83 19.56
CA VAL A 51 -0.64 4.38 19.73
C VAL A 51 0.48 3.78 20.59
N ILE A 52 1.73 4.20 20.36
CA ILE A 52 2.89 3.76 21.16
C ILE A 52 2.78 4.22 22.61
N LYS A 53 2.33 5.46 22.87
CA LYS A 53 2.08 5.97 24.21
C LYS A 53 1.02 5.14 24.93
N ALA A 54 -0.09 4.85 24.25
CA ALA A 54 -1.16 4.00 24.80
C ALA A 54 -0.64 2.58 25.11
N GLN A 55 0.10 1.95 24.22
CA GLN A 55 0.73 0.65 24.47
C GLN A 55 1.65 0.67 25.70
N ARG A 56 2.47 1.69 25.84
CA ARG A 56 3.36 1.85 27.02
C ARG A 56 2.57 1.97 28.31
N GLU A 57 1.49 2.75 28.32
CA GLU A 57 0.61 2.89 29.46
C GLU A 57 -0.05 1.55 29.84
N VAL A 58 -0.58 0.79 28.86
CA VAL A 58 -1.11 -0.56 29.09
C VAL A 58 -0.08 -1.46 29.76
N ASN A 59 1.14 -1.50 29.25
CA ASN A 59 2.20 -2.34 29.82
C ASN A 59 2.59 -1.88 31.24
N SER A 60 2.56 -0.57 31.52
CA SER A 60 2.73 -0.05 32.89
C SER A 60 1.62 -0.52 33.83
N LEU A 61 0.36 -0.49 33.38
CA LEU A 61 -0.80 -0.97 34.16
C LEU A 61 -0.73 -2.48 34.40
N ILE A 62 -0.25 -3.25 33.42
CA ILE A 62 0.02 -4.69 33.56
C ILE A 62 1.07 -4.92 34.66
N GLN A 63 2.19 -4.20 34.61
CA GLN A 63 3.26 -4.30 35.60
C GLN A 63 2.81 -3.92 37.01
N CYS A 64 1.97 -2.87 37.14
CA CYS A 64 1.40 -2.46 38.41
C CYS A 64 0.32 -3.42 38.95
N GLY A 65 -0.11 -4.40 38.16
CA GLY A 65 -1.13 -5.36 38.60
C GLY A 65 -2.48 -4.70 38.89
N ARG A 66 -2.99 -3.82 38.00
CA ARG A 66 -4.27 -3.14 38.20
C ARG A 66 -5.40 -4.17 38.33
N LYS A 67 -6.19 -4.02 39.40
CA LYS A 67 -7.35 -4.85 39.69
C LYS A 67 -8.49 -4.55 38.72
N ILE A 68 -9.23 -5.59 38.39
CA ILE A 68 -10.41 -5.50 37.53
C ILE A 68 -11.61 -5.91 38.39
N LYS A 69 -12.58 -5.00 38.47
CA LYS A 69 -13.83 -5.20 39.20
C LYS A 69 -14.98 -5.35 38.22
N SER A 70 -15.90 -6.24 38.57
CA SER A 70 -17.13 -6.44 37.83
C SER A 70 -18.30 -6.03 38.70
N HIS A 71 -19.12 -5.11 38.18
CA HIS A 71 -20.33 -4.64 38.82
C HIS A 71 -21.54 -5.07 37.98
N SER A 72 -22.71 -5.23 38.61
CA SER A 72 -23.94 -5.63 37.93
C SER A 72 -25.06 -4.68 38.31
N TYR A 73 -25.83 -4.21 37.34
CA TYR A 73 -26.94 -3.29 37.50
C TYR A 73 -28.13 -3.78 36.70
N GLU A 74 -29.34 -3.52 37.22
CA GLU A 74 -30.58 -3.89 36.53
C GLU A 74 -30.82 -3.03 35.28
N THR A 75 -30.40 -1.74 35.34
CA THR A 75 -30.60 -0.80 34.25
C THR A 75 -29.30 -0.05 33.88
N LEU A 76 -29.27 0.47 32.66
CA LEU A 76 -28.15 1.29 32.17
C LEU A 76 -28.10 2.64 32.92
N GLU A 77 -29.24 3.17 33.30
CA GLU A 77 -29.38 4.42 34.06
C GLU A 77 -28.74 4.29 35.43
N GLU A 78 -28.96 3.19 36.14
CA GLU A 78 -28.27 2.89 37.40
C GLU A 78 -26.75 2.84 37.22
N ALA A 79 -26.29 2.15 36.20
CA ALA A 79 -24.87 2.06 35.87
C ALA A 79 -24.29 3.44 35.57
N LYS A 80 -24.95 4.27 34.75
CA LYS A 80 -24.56 5.66 34.44
C LYS A 80 -24.56 6.57 35.64
N THR A 81 -25.51 6.40 36.57
CA THR A 81 -25.57 7.17 37.83
C THR A 81 -24.33 6.88 38.69
N ARG A 82 -23.91 5.61 38.75
CA ARG A 82 -22.72 5.21 39.51
C ARG A 82 -21.41 5.57 38.80
N PHE A 83 -21.40 5.47 37.47
CA PHE A 83 -20.27 5.72 36.63
C PHE A 83 -20.64 6.69 35.48
N PRO A 84 -20.62 8.03 35.74
CA PRO A 84 -21.05 9.01 34.72
C PRO A 84 -20.28 9.00 33.41
N HIS A 85 -19.03 8.50 33.42
CA HIS A 85 -18.17 8.43 32.26
C HIS A 85 -18.01 7.02 31.71
N ILE A 86 -18.97 6.14 32.00
CA ILE A 86 -18.96 4.75 31.51
C ILE A 86 -18.98 4.72 29.98
N ARG A 87 -18.07 3.97 29.41
CA ARG A 87 -18.08 3.67 27.97
C ARG A 87 -19.14 2.62 27.65
N VAL A 88 -20.02 2.94 26.72
CA VAL A 88 -21.20 2.15 26.40
C VAL A 88 -21.28 1.90 24.88
N ASN A 89 -21.51 0.65 24.49
CA ASN A 89 -21.99 0.32 23.14
C ASN A 89 -23.49 -0.05 23.26
N GLU A 90 -24.37 0.89 22.93
CA GLU A 90 -25.80 0.74 23.12
C GLU A 90 -26.41 -0.42 22.32
N GLU A 91 -25.90 -0.70 21.13
CA GLU A 91 -26.37 -1.81 20.29
C GLU A 91 -26.09 -3.16 20.96
N ARG A 92 -24.90 -3.31 21.55
CA ARG A 92 -24.53 -4.53 22.28
C ARG A 92 -25.35 -4.68 23.56
N ILE A 93 -25.59 -3.60 24.30
CA ILE A 93 -26.42 -3.66 25.50
C ILE A 93 -27.84 -4.11 25.16
N LYS A 94 -28.44 -3.57 24.11
CA LYS A 94 -29.77 -4.01 23.64
C LYS A 94 -29.78 -5.49 23.25
N GLN A 95 -28.70 -6.01 22.74
CA GLN A 95 -28.57 -7.42 22.35
C GLN A 95 -28.49 -8.38 23.53
N TYR A 96 -27.77 -8.00 24.62
CA TYR A 96 -27.54 -8.89 25.77
C TYR A 96 -28.60 -8.73 26.85
N GLY A 97 -29.26 -7.57 26.96
CA GLY A 97 -30.28 -7.27 27.96
C GLY A 97 -29.70 -7.19 29.40
N PRO A 98 -30.57 -7.00 30.41
CA PRO A 98 -30.18 -6.98 31.79
C PRO A 98 -29.79 -8.38 32.32
N PRO A 99 -28.91 -8.47 33.37
CA PRO A 99 -28.30 -7.35 34.05
C PRO A 99 -27.15 -6.70 33.25
N ILE A 100 -27.03 -5.38 33.36
CA ILE A 100 -25.94 -4.61 32.73
C ILE A 100 -24.66 -4.82 33.55
N ARG A 101 -23.73 -5.52 32.96
CA ARG A 101 -22.41 -5.74 33.57
C ARG A 101 -21.48 -4.62 33.22
N VAL A 102 -20.81 -4.07 34.24
CA VAL A 102 -19.81 -3.00 34.10
C VAL A 102 -18.47 -3.52 34.57
N ILE A 103 -17.48 -3.38 33.71
CA ILE A 103 -16.09 -3.74 34.00
C ILE A 103 -15.32 -2.45 34.29
N GLU A 104 -14.70 -2.40 35.46
CA GLU A 104 -13.85 -1.32 35.92
C GLU A 104 -12.40 -1.80 36.00
N ILE A 105 -11.51 -1.21 35.22
CA ILE A 105 -10.07 -1.26 35.46
C ILE A 105 -9.75 -0.13 36.40
N GLU A 106 -9.40 -0.45 37.63
CA GLU A 106 -9.32 0.48 38.75
C GLU A 106 -8.52 1.75 38.43
N GLY A 107 -9.21 2.91 38.45
CA GLY A 107 -8.61 4.21 38.15
C GLY A 107 -8.17 4.43 36.71
N HIS A 108 -8.66 3.63 35.74
CA HIS A 108 -8.22 3.72 34.35
C HIS A 108 -9.35 3.70 33.31
N ASP A 109 -10.15 2.65 33.24
CA ASP A 109 -11.26 2.51 32.26
C ASP A 109 -12.49 1.91 32.93
N ILE A 110 -13.66 2.34 32.48
CA ILE A 110 -14.95 1.81 32.94
C ILE A 110 -15.82 1.61 31.69
N ALA A 111 -16.26 0.38 31.45
CA ALA A 111 -17.06 0.06 30.28
C ALA A 111 -18.16 -0.96 30.58
N ALA A 112 -19.31 -0.79 29.93
CA ALA A 112 -20.35 -1.81 29.91
C ALA A 112 -19.93 -2.96 29.02
N CYS A 113 -19.75 -4.16 29.57
CA CYS A 113 -19.30 -5.32 28.84
C CYS A 113 -19.82 -6.64 29.44
N ALA A 114 -20.41 -7.48 28.58
CA ALA A 114 -20.95 -8.78 28.97
C ALA A 114 -19.91 -9.93 28.91
N MET A 115 -18.76 -9.69 28.25
CA MET A 115 -17.74 -10.74 28.04
C MET A 115 -16.88 -10.97 29.28
N ASP A 116 -16.20 -12.11 29.34
CA ASP A 116 -15.31 -12.46 30.44
C ASP A 116 -14.02 -11.64 30.43
N HIS A 117 -13.59 -11.25 31.65
CA HIS A 117 -12.38 -10.50 31.90
C HIS A 117 -11.48 -11.20 32.93
N ALA A 118 -10.18 -10.92 32.87
CA ALA A 118 -9.24 -11.28 33.92
C ALA A 118 -9.62 -10.60 35.24
N SER A 119 -9.12 -11.11 36.35
CA SER A 119 -9.28 -10.47 37.67
C SER A 119 -8.24 -9.39 37.93
N ASN A 120 -7.11 -9.50 37.22
CA ASN A 120 -5.99 -8.56 37.32
C ASN A 120 -5.31 -8.40 35.95
N LEU A 121 -4.91 -7.19 35.60
CA LEU A 121 -4.19 -6.92 34.34
C LEU A 121 -2.86 -7.64 34.24
N CYS A 122 -2.19 -7.98 35.36
CA CYS A 122 -0.93 -8.73 35.30
C CYS A 122 -1.06 -10.10 34.63
N GLU A 123 -2.28 -10.68 34.56
CA GLU A 123 -2.53 -11.93 33.84
C GLU A 123 -2.26 -11.80 32.33
N CYS A 124 -2.28 -10.58 31.77
CA CYS A 124 -1.97 -10.29 30.38
C CYS A 124 -0.47 -10.32 30.09
N GLU A 125 0.40 -10.26 31.10
CA GLU A 125 1.87 -10.26 31.10
C GLU A 125 2.53 -9.22 30.21
N PHE A 126 2.17 -9.14 28.93
CA PHE A 126 2.68 -8.19 27.95
C PHE A 126 1.64 -7.92 26.87
N PHE A 127 1.48 -6.66 26.49
CA PHE A 127 0.61 -6.19 25.42
C PHE A 127 1.43 -5.60 24.29
N LEU A 128 1.17 -6.00 23.04
CA LEU A 128 1.86 -5.52 21.87
C LEU A 128 0.86 -5.20 20.74
N VAL A 129 0.91 -3.98 20.24
CA VAL A 129 0.30 -3.61 18.96
C VAL A 129 1.17 -4.15 17.83
N THR A 130 0.57 -4.90 16.92
CA THR A 130 1.27 -5.57 15.83
C THR A 130 1.06 -4.89 14.49
N LYS A 131 -0.04 -4.11 14.35
CA LYS A 131 -0.37 -3.41 13.12
C LYS A 131 -1.31 -2.24 13.40
N VAL A 132 -1.14 -1.16 12.66
CA VAL A 132 -2.09 -0.04 12.57
C VAL A 132 -2.38 0.20 11.10
N SER A 133 -3.65 0.18 10.71
CA SER A 133 -4.09 0.39 9.34
C SER A 133 -5.18 1.44 9.30
N SER A 134 -4.99 2.45 8.46
CA SER A 134 -6.05 3.42 8.15
C SER A 134 -7.02 2.83 7.14
N ARG A 135 -8.30 3.05 7.36
CA ARG A 135 -9.39 2.82 6.42
C ARG A 135 -9.96 4.18 6.01
N GLU A 136 -9.16 4.98 5.33
CA GLU A 136 -9.43 6.40 5.01
C GLU A 136 -10.83 6.67 4.45
N ARG A 137 -11.35 5.76 3.60
CA ARG A 137 -12.70 5.90 3.02
C ARG A 137 -13.83 5.79 4.05
N GLU A 138 -13.54 5.20 5.21
CA GLU A 138 -14.53 4.93 6.26
C GLU A 138 -14.30 5.82 7.48
N GLY A 139 -13.22 6.61 7.54
CA GLY A 139 -12.83 7.39 8.72
C GLY A 139 -12.57 6.48 9.93
N GLU A 140 -11.89 5.36 9.70
CA GLU A 140 -11.68 4.31 10.67
C GLU A 140 -10.23 3.86 10.72
N TYR A 141 -9.80 3.40 11.88
CA TYR A 141 -8.52 2.72 12.07
C TYR A 141 -8.75 1.30 12.60
N GLU A 142 -8.04 0.35 12.00
CA GLU A 142 -7.94 -1.02 12.50
C GLU A 142 -6.58 -1.20 13.17
N ILE A 143 -6.61 -1.61 14.44
CA ILE A 143 -5.42 -1.81 15.26
C ILE A 143 -5.38 -3.28 15.67
N ASP A 144 -4.38 -4.00 15.18
CA ASP A 144 -4.14 -5.39 15.57
C ASP A 144 -3.21 -5.43 16.77
N PHE A 145 -3.48 -6.32 17.70
CA PHE A 145 -2.71 -6.47 18.92
C PHE A 145 -2.72 -7.92 19.43
N THR A 146 -1.81 -8.21 20.33
CA THR A 146 -1.72 -9.50 20.97
C THR A 146 -1.18 -9.36 22.42
N VAL A 147 -1.31 -10.43 23.22
CA VAL A 147 -0.93 -10.43 24.63
C VAL A 147 -0.11 -11.66 24.98
N LYS A 148 0.57 -11.60 26.12
CA LYS A 148 1.27 -12.72 26.75
C LYS A 148 2.35 -13.32 25.83
N ASP A 149 2.42 -14.65 25.74
CA ASP A 149 3.47 -15.34 24.98
C ASP A 149 3.43 -15.02 23.48
N GLN A 150 2.21 -14.82 22.91
CA GLN A 150 2.09 -14.40 21.52
C GLN A 150 2.67 -13.00 21.28
N ALA A 151 2.53 -12.09 22.27
CA ALA A 151 3.13 -10.76 22.17
C ALA A 151 4.65 -10.82 22.28
N LYS A 152 5.21 -11.66 23.13
CA LYS A 152 6.65 -11.87 23.25
C LYS A 152 7.23 -12.43 21.94
N GLU A 153 6.58 -13.44 21.38
CA GLU A 153 6.98 -14.06 20.12
C GLU A 153 6.90 -13.07 18.96
N ALA A 154 5.78 -12.36 18.82
CA ALA A 154 5.61 -11.32 17.80
C ALA A 154 6.67 -10.21 17.92
N SER A 155 6.99 -9.78 19.14
CA SER A 155 8.05 -8.80 19.38
C SER A 155 9.41 -9.32 18.92
N THR A 156 9.74 -10.57 19.22
CA THR A 156 10.99 -11.21 18.78
C THR A 156 11.07 -11.25 17.24
N ILE A 157 10.00 -11.65 16.56
CA ILE A 157 9.94 -11.68 15.10
C ILE A 157 10.10 -10.28 14.51
N MET A 158 9.45 -9.26 15.09
CA MET A 158 9.56 -7.87 14.64
C MET A 158 10.98 -7.35 14.76
N VAL A 159 11.67 -7.62 15.88
CA VAL A 159 13.07 -7.25 16.08
C VAL A 159 13.98 -7.93 15.05
N TRP A 160 13.81 -9.21 14.80
CA TRP A 160 14.55 -9.94 13.78
C TRP A 160 14.38 -9.34 12.38
N LYS A 161 13.15 -9.03 11.99
CA LYS A 161 12.86 -8.38 10.70
C LYS A 161 13.51 -7.00 10.61
N LEU A 162 13.43 -6.20 11.69
CA LEU A 162 14.06 -4.89 11.75
C LEU A 162 15.57 -4.97 11.60
N LEU A 163 16.23 -5.91 12.30
CA LEU A 163 17.67 -6.14 12.15
C LEU A 163 18.04 -6.56 10.73
N GLY A 164 17.21 -7.39 10.08
CA GLY A 164 17.37 -7.73 8.67
C GLY A 164 17.31 -6.51 7.75
N ILE A 165 16.34 -5.64 7.95
CA ILE A 165 16.21 -4.38 7.20
C ILE A 165 17.43 -3.49 7.44
N CYS A 166 17.85 -3.33 8.71
CA CYS A 166 19.05 -2.56 9.06
C CYS A 166 20.29 -3.05 8.31
N LYS A 167 20.49 -4.36 8.24
CA LYS A 167 21.60 -4.97 7.50
C LYS A 167 21.52 -4.66 6.00
N GLU A 168 20.33 -4.80 5.40
CA GLU A 168 20.12 -4.58 3.97
C GLU A 168 20.38 -3.13 3.56
N VAL A 169 19.93 -2.15 4.37
CA VAL A 169 20.10 -0.72 4.07
C VAL A 169 21.39 -0.12 4.62
N GLY A 170 22.24 -0.91 5.28
CA GLY A 170 23.50 -0.44 5.86
C GLY A 170 23.32 0.54 7.03
N ALA A 171 22.29 0.32 7.87
CA ALA A 171 21.94 1.16 9.01
C ALA A 171 21.97 0.38 10.34
N ASN A 172 21.74 1.07 11.45
CA ASN A 172 21.43 0.47 12.75
C ASN A 172 20.02 0.88 13.22
N ILE A 173 19.56 0.32 14.32
CA ILE A 173 18.21 0.57 14.86
C ILE A 173 17.93 2.06 15.08
N ASN A 174 18.93 2.85 15.45
CA ASN A 174 18.75 4.29 15.74
C ASN A 174 18.76 5.18 14.49
N THR A 175 19.15 4.64 13.34
CA THR A 175 19.34 5.40 12.09
C THR A 175 18.54 4.85 10.91
N VAL A 176 17.90 3.69 11.05
CA VAL A 176 17.22 2.99 9.94
C VAL A 176 16.07 3.79 9.35
N ASP A 177 15.30 4.48 10.18
CA ASP A 177 14.19 5.34 9.77
C ASP A 177 14.66 6.48 8.86
N ASN A 178 15.71 7.22 9.30
CA ASN A 178 16.32 8.28 8.50
C ASN A 178 16.96 7.74 7.22
N THR A 179 17.58 6.55 7.28
CA THR A 179 18.19 5.92 6.11
C THR A 179 17.13 5.53 5.09
N VAL A 180 16.02 4.90 5.51
CA VAL A 180 14.91 4.53 4.63
C VAL A 180 14.26 5.77 4.02
N LYS A 181 14.06 6.83 4.80
CA LYS A 181 13.52 8.12 4.30
C LYS A 181 14.43 8.70 3.23
N ARG A 182 15.73 8.81 3.48
CA ARG A 182 16.72 9.30 2.51
C ARG A 182 16.71 8.46 1.22
N LEU A 183 16.73 7.12 1.33
CA LEU A 183 16.67 6.24 0.15
C LEU A 183 15.39 6.42 -0.67
N SER A 184 14.25 6.64 0.00
CA SER A 184 12.98 6.92 -0.65
C SER A 184 13.01 8.27 -1.40
N GLU A 185 13.56 9.30 -0.78
CA GLU A 185 13.74 10.63 -1.40
C GLU A 185 14.70 10.58 -2.58
N GLU A 186 15.84 9.89 -2.44
CA GLU A 186 16.81 9.69 -3.53
C GLU A 186 16.19 8.92 -4.71
N ARG A 187 15.44 7.85 -4.43
CA ARG A 187 14.71 7.10 -5.46
C ARG A 187 13.74 8.00 -6.23
N ARG A 188 12.96 8.83 -5.51
CA ARG A 188 12.03 9.78 -6.13
C ARG A 188 12.75 10.83 -6.97
N ALA A 189 13.83 11.41 -6.45
CA ALA A 189 14.65 12.38 -7.17
C ALA A 189 15.27 11.79 -8.44
N ASN A 190 15.79 10.55 -8.36
CA ASN A 190 16.37 9.86 -9.51
C ASN A 190 15.32 9.51 -10.57
N ALA A 191 14.10 9.12 -10.19
CA ALA A 191 13.00 8.90 -11.13
C ALA A 191 12.65 10.19 -11.89
N ILE A 192 12.56 11.34 -11.21
CA ILE A 192 12.31 12.64 -11.84
C ILE A 192 13.46 13.01 -12.80
N LYS A 193 14.70 12.82 -12.38
CA LYS A 193 15.88 13.08 -13.23
C LYS A 193 15.86 12.21 -14.49
N LEU A 194 15.56 10.92 -14.33
CA LEU A 194 15.49 9.97 -15.45
C LEU A 194 14.41 10.38 -16.46
N LYS A 195 13.20 10.71 -15.98
CA LYS A 195 12.13 11.24 -16.85
C LYS A 195 12.58 12.47 -17.64
N ARG A 196 13.21 13.43 -16.97
CA ARG A 196 13.71 14.65 -17.63
C ARG A 196 14.76 14.35 -18.69
N ILE A 197 15.76 13.51 -18.37
CA ILE A 197 16.81 13.10 -19.31
C ILE A 197 16.19 12.38 -20.52
N THR A 198 15.25 11.47 -20.26
CA THR A 198 14.53 10.75 -21.31
C THR A 198 13.77 11.70 -22.23
N ALA A 199 12.99 12.63 -21.67
CA ALA A 199 12.24 13.61 -22.46
C ALA A 199 13.16 14.49 -23.31
N GLU A 200 14.29 14.96 -22.76
CA GLU A 200 15.28 15.74 -23.47
C GLU A 200 15.92 14.94 -24.61
N TYR A 201 16.28 13.68 -24.37
CA TYR A 201 16.84 12.80 -25.40
C TYR A 201 15.84 12.55 -26.53
N LEU A 202 14.59 12.19 -26.19
CA LEU A 202 13.53 11.94 -27.16
C LEU A 202 13.20 13.19 -28.00
N SER A 203 13.30 14.39 -27.44
CA SER A 203 13.06 15.64 -28.16
C SER A 203 14.06 15.88 -29.32
N LYS A 204 15.24 15.26 -29.27
CA LYS A 204 16.30 15.38 -30.28
C LYS A 204 16.22 14.32 -31.37
N ILE A 205 15.29 13.38 -31.31
CA ILE A 205 15.12 12.36 -32.33
C ILE A 205 14.59 13.00 -33.60
N VAL A 206 15.34 12.83 -34.70
CA VAL A 206 14.96 13.25 -36.03
C VAL A 206 14.34 12.05 -36.76
N PRO A 207 13.13 12.18 -37.33
CA PRO A 207 12.52 11.09 -38.07
C PRO A 207 13.29 10.80 -39.38
N LYS A 208 13.31 9.54 -39.79
CA LYS A 208 13.65 9.15 -41.15
C LYS A 208 12.45 9.41 -42.06
N ILE A 209 12.63 10.03 -43.17
CA ILE A 209 11.56 10.25 -44.16
C ILE A 209 11.48 9.05 -45.08
N ILE A 210 10.30 8.42 -45.12
CA ILE A 210 9.97 7.41 -46.13
C ILE A 210 9.14 8.14 -47.22
N ASP A 211 9.65 8.18 -48.44
CA ASP A 211 8.95 8.73 -49.59
C ASP A 211 8.56 7.58 -50.54
N LYS A 212 7.25 7.36 -50.70
CA LYS A 212 6.71 6.31 -51.55
C LYS A 212 5.31 6.68 -52.05
N ASN A 213 5.06 6.46 -53.34
CA ASN A 213 3.77 6.76 -53.97
C ASN A 213 3.28 8.21 -53.74
N ASN A 214 4.19 9.21 -53.74
CA ASN A 214 3.94 10.60 -53.40
C ASN A 214 3.44 10.84 -51.98
N ILE A 215 3.68 9.90 -51.06
CA ILE A 215 3.36 10.02 -49.66
C ILE A 215 4.68 10.08 -48.88
N GLN A 216 4.86 11.21 -48.14
CA GLN A 216 5.97 11.34 -47.21
C GLN A 216 5.50 10.94 -45.80
N VAL A 217 6.24 10.05 -45.16
CA VAL A 217 5.95 9.55 -43.81
C VAL A 217 7.18 9.73 -42.92
N ASN A 218 6.96 10.30 -41.76
CA ASN A 218 7.97 10.46 -40.71
C ASN A 218 8.09 9.15 -39.93
N LEU A 219 9.21 8.45 -40.02
CA LEU A 219 9.51 7.26 -39.25
C LEU A 219 10.43 7.58 -38.07
N PHE A 220 9.90 7.53 -36.84
CA PHE A 220 10.67 7.60 -35.60
C PHE A 220 11.06 6.17 -35.20
N GLN A 221 12.29 5.78 -35.50
CA GLN A 221 12.81 4.44 -35.20
C GLN A 221 14.09 4.55 -34.39
N GLU A 222 14.07 4.03 -33.15
CA GLU A 222 15.26 4.02 -32.29
C GLU A 222 15.23 2.84 -31.32
N THR A 223 16.41 2.49 -30.79
CA THR A 223 16.57 1.51 -29.70
C THR A 223 17.33 2.15 -28.56
N PHE A 224 16.75 2.10 -27.37
CA PHE A 224 17.23 2.79 -26.18
C PHE A 224 17.65 1.79 -25.08
N TYR A 225 18.49 2.28 -24.17
CA TYR A 225 18.90 1.56 -22.97
C TYR A 225 18.78 2.47 -21.76
N GLY A 226 18.14 1.96 -20.69
CA GLY A 226 18.10 2.63 -19.39
C GLY A 226 17.34 3.97 -19.36
N LEU A 227 16.40 4.20 -20.26
CA LEU A 227 15.51 5.35 -20.26
C LEU A 227 14.20 5.06 -19.54
N ASP A 228 13.38 6.09 -19.30
CA ASP A 228 12.07 5.94 -18.68
C ASP A 228 11.02 5.46 -19.70
N ASP A 229 10.43 4.31 -19.42
CA ASP A 229 9.44 3.64 -20.29
C ASP A 229 8.15 4.47 -20.48
N GLU A 230 7.74 5.21 -19.43
CA GLU A 230 6.53 6.04 -19.48
C GLU A 230 6.73 7.26 -20.39
N GLU A 231 7.90 7.87 -20.34
CA GLU A 231 8.25 8.98 -21.23
C GLU A 231 8.37 8.53 -22.69
N ILE A 232 8.91 7.32 -22.94
CA ILE A 232 8.98 6.76 -24.30
C ILE A 232 7.55 6.54 -24.85
N ARG A 233 6.64 6.00 -24.06
CA ARG A 233 5.23 5.82 -24.45
C ARG A 233 4.53 7.17 -24.67
N SER A 234 4.77 8.14 -23.79
CA SER A 234 4.24 9.49 -23.91
C SER A 234 4.71 10.18 -25.19
N PHE A 235 6.00 10.04 -25.52
CA PHE A 235 6.56 10.55 -26.77
C PHE A 235 5.86 9.92 -27.98
N ALA A 236 5.72 8.60 -28.03
CA ALA A 236 5.03 7.92 -29.11
C ALA A 236 3.59 8.41 -29.26
N GLY A 237 2.85 8.53 -28.15
CA GLY A 237 1.49 9.08 -28.15
C GLY A 237 1.42 10.50 -28.71
N LYS A 238 2.34 11.39 -28.32
CA LYS A 238 2.41 12.77 -28.82
C LYS A 238 2.69 12.83 -30.33
N LYS A 239 3.57 11.96 -30.84
CA LYS A 239 3.96 11.93 -32.25
C LYS A 239 2.86 11.44 -33.18
N ILE A 240 1.91 10.69 -32.69
CA ILE A 240 0.76 10.20 -33.46
C ILE A 240 -0.53 10.98 -33.22
N ALA A 241 -0.51 11.97 -32.33
CA ALA A 241 -1.70 12.73 -31.95
C ALA A 241 -2.11 13.76 -33.01
N ASP A 242 -1.18 14.22 -33.85
CA ASP A 242 -1.47 15.16 -34.92
C ASP A 242 -2.07 14.41 -36.13
N PRO A 243 -3.34 14.65 -36.47
CA PRO A 243 -4.00 13.96 -37.58
C PRO A 243 -3.47 14.39 -38.95
N ASP A 244 -2.87 15.56 -39.07
CA ASP A 244 -2.36 16.09 -40.31
C ASP A 244 -0.92 15.58 -40.64
N GLU A 245 -0.21 15.12 -39.65
CA GLU A 245 1.10 14.47 -39.82
C GLU A 245 0.95 12.98 -40.16
N LYS A 246 1.74 12.52 -41.11
CA LYS A 246 1.89 11.09 -41.39
C LYS A 246 3.12 10.56 -40.66
N SER A 247 2.91 10.03 -39.45
CA SER A 247 3.99 9.59 -38.59
C SER A 247 3.85 8.14 -38.17
N ILE A 248 4.97 7.43 -38.12
CA ILE A 248 5.12 6.08 -37.59
C ILE A 248 6.19 6.12 -36.51
N VAL A 249 5.90 5.50 -35.37
CA VAL A 249 6.81 5.37 -34.25
C VAL A 249 7.07 3.90 -33.98
N LEU A 250 8.32 3.48 -34.03
CA LEU A 250 8.76 2.12 -33.69
C LEU A 250 9.98 2.21 -32.80
N LEU A 251 9.74 2.14 -31.50
CA LEU A 251 10.76 2.33 -30.48
C LEU A 251 10.92 1.04 -29.67
N ALA A 252 12.18 0.66 -29.43
CA ALA A 252 12.55 -0.43 -28.55
C ALA A 252 13.32 0.10 -27.34
N HIS A 253 13.05 -0.41 -26.17
CA HIS A 253 13.72 -0.02 -24.94
C HIS A 253 14.09 -1.24 -24.11
N SER A 254 15.35 -1.31 -23.67
CA SER A 254 15.82 -2.32 -22.71
C SER A 254 16.18 -1.63 -21.40
N PRO A 255 15.57 -2.02 -20.26
CA PRO A 255 16.03 -1.59 -18.95
C PRO A 255 17.46 -2.03 -18.68
N ILE A 256 18.23 -1.26 -17.93
CA ILE A 256 19.63 -1.61 -17.58
C ILE A 256 19.67 -2.92 -16.78
N ASP A 257 18.67 -3.12 -15.91
CA ASP A 257 18.64 -4.25 -14.96
C ASP A 257 18.05 -5.54 -15.57
N ASN A 258 17.56 -5.50 -16.80
CA ASN A 258 16.95 -6.65 -17.47
C ASN A 258 17.57 -6.84 -18.85
N ASP A 259 18.66 -7.59 -18.90
CA ASP A 259 19.36 -7.86 -20.15
C ASP A 259 18.62 -8.83 -21.10
N GLU A 260 17.57 -9.50 -20.62
CA GLU A 260 16.87 -10.51 -21.41
C GLU A 260 15.73 -9.95 -22.26
N ASN A 261 15.05 -8.90 -21.80
CA ASN A 261 13.84 -8.40 -22.42
C ASN A 261 13.93 -6.92 -22.82
N ALA A 262 13.23 -6.57 -23.88
CA ALA A 262 13.02 -5.20 -24.33
C ALA A 262 11.52 -4.91 -24.46
N SER A 263 11.11 -3.71 -24.07
CA SER A 263 9.78 -3.18 -24.38
C SER A 263 9.77 -2.55 -25.77
N ILE A 264 8.65 -2.73 -26.47
CA ILE A 264 8.42 -2.18 -27.81
C ILE A 264 7.21 -1.28 -27.76
N VAL A 265 7.29 -0.14 -28.43
CA VAL A 265 6.17 0.72 -28.78
C VAL A 265 6.11 0.83 -30.29
N PHE A 266 4.98 0.43 -30.88
CA PHE A 266 4.73 0.60 -32.30
C PHE A 266 3.40 1.33 -32.49
N ALA A 267 3.46 2.50 -33.12
CA ALA A 267 2.31 3.38 -33.27
C ALA A 267 2.32 4.11 -34.61
N ARG A 268 1.14 4.56 -35.04
CA ARG A 268 0.98 5.33 -36.29
C ARG A 268 -0.13 6.36 -36.14
N THR A 269 -0.08 7.45 -36.93
CA THR A 269 -1.17 8.41 -37.06
C THR A 269 -2.37 7.80 -37.79
N ASP A 270 -3.57 8.32 -37.53
CA ASP A 270 -4.81 7.80 -38.15
C ASP A 270 -4.78 7.91 -39.68
N ALA A 271 -4.12 8.90 -40.25
CA ALA A 271 -3.98 9.06 -41.70
C ALA A 271 -3.40 7.82 -42.45
N LEU A 272 -2.69 6.94 -41.74
CA LEU A 272 -2.04 5.75 -42.31
C LEU A 272 -2.90 4.48 -42.13
N HIS A 273 -4.16 4.51 -42.56
CA HIS A 273 -5.14 3.42 -42.35
C HIS A 273 -4.73 2.05 -42.88
N SER A 274 -3.87 1.99 -43.93
CA SER A 274 -3.34 0.74 -44.50
C SER A 274 -2.50 -0.08 -43.51
N ILE A 275 -1.96 0.56 -42.45
CA ILE A 275 -1.08 -0.05 -41.44
C ILE A 275 -1.86 -0.40 -40.19
N ASP A 276 -2.01 -1.68 -39.90
CA ASP A 276 -2.52 -2.18 -38.63
C ASP A 276 -1.35 -2.58 -37.73
N CYS A 277 -1.02 -1.70 -36.78
CA CYS A 277 0.09 -1.93 -35.85
C CYS A 277 -0.08 -3.20 -35.03
N ASN A 278 -1.32 -3.52 -34.58
CA ASN A 278 -1.56 -4.69 -33.74
C ASN A 278 -1.39 -6.00 -34.53
N ARG A 279 -1.86 -6.02 -35.78
CA ARG A 279 -1.69 -7.17 -36.67
C ARG A 279 -0.21 -7.42 -36.95
N LEU A 280 0.52 -6.43 -37.45
CA LEU A 280 1.95 -6.56 -37.78
C LEU A 280 2.78 -6.91 -36.54
N PHE A 281 2.49 -6.30 -35.40
CA PHE A 281 3.21 -6.58 -34.17
C PHE A 281 3.02 -8.04 -33.73
N ARG A 282 1.79 -8.58 -33.80
CA ARG A 282 1.50 -9.96 -33.42
C ARG A 282 2.12 -10.97 -34.36
N GLU A 283 2.19 -10.66 -35.65
CA GLU A 283 2.78 -11.52 -36.66
C GLU A 283 4.28 -11.78 -36.41
N TYR A 284 4.99 -10.75 -35.94
CA TYR A 284 6.43 -10.81 -35.69
C TYR A 284 6.82 -10.87 -34.20
N LEU A 285 5.89 -11.13 -33.30
CA LEU A 285 6.10 -11.07 -31.83
C LEU A 285 7.00 -12.22 -31.29
N LEU A 286 7.37 -13.22 -32.08
CA LEU A 286 8.39 -14.25 -31.85
C LEU A 286 8.52 -14.73 -30.38
N GLY A 287 7.40 -15.10 -29.74
CA GLY A 287 7.38 -15.58 -28.35
C GLY A 287 7.31 -14.48 -27.28
N GLY A 288 7.22 -13.21 -27.67
CA GLY A 288 6.97 -12.08 -26.74
C GLY A 288 5.52 -11.99 -26.28
N ARG A 289 5.20 -10.93 -25.54
CA ARG A 289 3.85 -10.61 -25.08
C ARG A 289 3.52 -9.17 -25.38
N GLY A 290 2.31 -8.90 -25.84
CA GLY A 290 1.87 -7.53 -26.10
C GLY A 290 0.59 -7.48 -26.92
N GLY A 291 0.14 -6.25 -27.20
CA GLY A 291 -1.05 -5.98 -27.98
C GLY A 291 -1.50 -4.55 -27.78
N GLY A 292 -2.59 -4.21 -28.46
CA GLY A 292 -3.15 -2.87 -28.42
C GLY A 292 -4.20 -2.67 -29.50
N LYS A 293 -4.33 -1.43 -29.97
CA LYS A 293 -5.21 -1.03 -31.07
C LYS A 293 -4.47 -1.06 -32.41
N ALA A 294 -5.20 -0.94 -33.52
CA ALA A 294 -4.62 -0.82 -34.86
C ALA A 294 -3.68 0.39 -35.02
N THR A 295 -3.82 1.42 -34.20
CA THR A 295 -3.01 2.64 -34.23
C THR A 295 -1.87 2.67 -33.21
N TYR A 296 -1.94 1.83 -32.14
CA TYR A 296 -0.99 1.87 -31.04
C TYR A 296 -0.90 0.53 -30.34
N VAL A 297 0.29 -0.04 -30.28
CA VAL A 297 0.57 -1.31 -29.62
C VAL A 297 1.83 -1.21 -28.76
N THR A 298 1.81 -1.93 -27.64
CA THR A 298 2.99 -2.12 -26.80
C THR A 298 3.20 -3.59 -26.50
N GLY A 299 4.44 -3.96 -26.24
CA GLY A 299 4.75 -5.31 -25.84
C GLY A 299 6.16 -5.49 -25.32
N VAL A 300 6.48 -6.72 -24.95
CA VAL A 300 7.78 -7.11 -24.44
C VAL A 300 8.25 -8.32 -25.25
N ILE A 301 9.49 -8.27 -25.70
CA ILE A 301 10.15 -9.30 -26.50
C ILE A 301 11.57 -9.55 -25.96
N LYS A 302 12.14 -10.71 -26.26
CA LYS A 302 13.56 -10.94 -25.95
C LYS A 302 14.44 -9.95 -26.71
N LYS A 303 15.42 -9.36 -26.03
CA LYS A 303 16.33 -8.32 -26.54
C LYS A 303 17.01 -8.77 -27.86
N GLU A 304 17.43 -10.02 -27.93
CA GLU A 304 18.05 -10.61 -29.13
C GLU A 304 17.14 -10.60 -30.39
N LYS A 305 15.81 -10.56 -30.19
CA LYS A 305 14.80 -10.57 -31.26
C LYS A 305 14.36 -9.19 -31.72
N VAL A 306 14.76 -8.12 -31.01
CA VAL A 306 14.37 -6.74 -31.34
C VAL A 306 14.76 -6.37 -32.77
N GLY A 307 16.00 -6.66 -33.19
CA GLY A 307 16.49 -6.32 -34.52
C GLY A 307 15.69 -7.01 -35.65
N GLU A 308 15.33 -8.28 -35.46
CA GLU A 308 14.52 -9.06 -36.39
C GLU A 308 13.09 -8.49 -36.50
N LEU A 309 12.43 -8.25 -35.38
CA LEU A 309 11.09 -7.64 -35.32
C LEU A 309 11.06 -6.28 -36.00
N VAL A 310 12.01 -5.39 -35.66
CA VAL A 310 12.08 -4.03 -36.23
C VAL A 310 12.26 -4.09 -37.73
N LYS A 311 13.14 -4.96 -38.21
CA LYS A 311 13.40 -5.14 -39.67
C LYS A 311 12.14 -5.58 -40.41
N HIS A 312 11.42 -6.58 -39.91
CA HIS A 312 10.20 -7.09 -40.53
C HIS A 312 9.09 -6.03 -40.54
N ILE A 313 8.81 -5.39 -39.40
CA ILE A 313 7.80 -4.34 -39.33
C ILE A 313 8.10 -3.21 -40.32
N ILE A 314 9.35 -2.75 -40.41
CA ILE A 314 9.72 -1.66 -41.34
C ILE A 314 9.56 -2.10 -42.82
N THR A 315 9.93 -3.34 -43.14
CA THR A 315 9.75 -3.86 -44.51
C THR A 315 8.28 -3.84 -44.89
N ASP A 316 7.41 -4.39 -44.05
CA ASP A 316 5.98 -4.46 -44.34
C ASP A 316 5.31 -3.06 -44.31
N VAL A 317 5.67 -2.20 -43.36
CA VAL A 317 5.22 -0.81 -43.35
C VAL A 317 5.58 -0.11 -44.66
N THR A 318 6.84 -0.29 -45.13
CA THR A 318 7.27 0.28 -46.41
C THR A 318 6.50 -0.30 -47.62
N ASN A 319 6.13 -1.55 -47.58
CA ASN A 319 5.34 -2.17 -48.66
C ASN A 319 3.89 -1.72 -48.68
N LEU A 320 3.30 -1.42 -47.52
CA LEU A 320 1.91 -0.96 -47.34
C LEU A 320 1.69 0.54 -47.65
N LEU A 321 2.75 1.37 -47.71
CA LEU A 321 2.75 2.74 -48.17
C LEU A 321 2.77 2.83 -49.71
#